data_2302aa07a082c9fe057dbd5b08f08771
#
_entry.id   2302aa07a082c9fe057dbd5b08f08771
#
_cell.length_a   1.000
_cell.length_b   1.000
_cell.length_c   1.000
_cell.angle_alpha   90.00
_cell.angle_beta   90.00
_cell.angle_gamma   90.00
#
_symmetry.space_group_name_H-M   'P 1'
#
loop_
_entity.id
_entity.type
_entity.pdbx_description
1 polymer ?
#
loop_
_entity_poly.entity_id
_entity_poly.type
_entity_poly.pdbx_seq_one_letter_code
_entity_poly.pdbx_strand_id
1 'polypeptide(L)'
;MWSGAHHKCYEASVTLVRLTDVLAPAAASGTGLGAFNVFSIEHAEALVEAAEAAEAPVVLQISQNAVHYHGALEPIGLATLALARGAALPVVVHLDHATEKGLIEEAITLGFGSVMFDASTLPYDQNVSATAAVVAACHDSGLDVEAELGEVGGKDGVHAAGARTRPDEAAAFVKATGVDALAVAVGTSHAMTERHVALDLELISALHSAVPVPLVLHGSSGVGDQELARAVEAGMTKINIATHLNHVFTESVRATLAANPEMVDSRRYLGPARDAVSAEAARLLRLLSGP
;
A
#
# COMPACT_ATOMS: atom_id res chain seq x y z
N MET A 1 48.07 -17.10 -14.97
CA MET A 1 47.96 -16.02 -13.98
C MET A 1 46.50 -15.64 -13.91
N TRP A 2 45.80 -16.12 -12.88
CA TRP A 2 44.39 -15.79 -12.63
C TRP A 2 44.35 -14.54 -11.76
N SER A 3 43.85 -13.44 -12.31
CA SER A 3 43.62 -12.19 -11.63
C SER A 3 42.45 -12.35 -10.64
N GLY A 4 42.72 -12.12 -9.36
CA GLY A 4 41.71 -12.22 -8.30
C GLY A 4 40.67 -11.11 -8.43
N ALA A 5 39.42 -11.50 -8.70
CA ALA A 5 38.27 -10.66 -8.53
C ALA A 5 37.99 -10.53 -7.03
N HIS A 6 38.21 -9.35 -6.46
CA HIS A 6 37.74 -9.03 -5.12
C HIS A 6 36.22 -9.09 -5.12
N HIS A 7 35.66 -10.18 -4.58
CA HIS A 7 34.27 -10.21 -4.13
C HIS A 7 34.18 -9.24 -2.94
N LYS A 8 33.64 -8.03 -3.18
CA LYS A 8 33.08 -7.24 -2.09
C LYS A 8 31.92 -8.05 -1.53
N CYS A 9 32.08 -8.61 -0.33
CA CYS A 9 30.95 -9.03 0.48
C CYS A 9 30.12 -7.78 0.75
N TYR A 10 29.05 -7.59 -0.01
CA TYR A 10 27.97 -6.74 0.42
C TYR A 10 27.37 -7.46 1.64
N GLU A 11 27.41 -6.82 2.80
CA GLU A 11 26.49 -7.17 3.88
C GLU A 11 25.11 -7.14 3.25
N ALA A 12 24.40 -8.28 3.28
CA ALA A 12 23.06 -8.38 2.74
C ALA A 12 22.19 -7.40 3.55
N SER A 13 21.91 -6.25 2.99
CA SER A 13 20.91 -5.33 3.56
C SER A 13 19.59 -6.09 3.59
N VAL A 14 18.94 -6.13 4.75
CA VAL A 14 17.60 -6.71 4.89
C VAL A 14 16.66 -5.86 4.06
N THR A 15 16.17 -6.39 2.94
CA THR A 15 15.31 -5.68 1.99
C THR A 15 13.83 -5.86 2.30
N LEU A 16 13.43 -7.02 2.83
CA LEU A 16 12.09 -7.23 3.39
C LEU A 16 12.08 -6.62 4.80
N VAL A 17 11.32 -5.53 4.99
CA VAL A 17 11.30 -4.73 6.22
C VAL A 17 9.87 -4.58 6.74
N ARG A 18 9.73 -4.09 7.98
CA ARG A 18 8.44 -3.73 8.56
C ARG A 18 7.96 -2.38 8.02
N LEU A 19 6.66 -2.11 8.15
CA LEU A 19 6.06 -0.86 7.69
C LEU A 19 6.67 0.36 8.39
N THR A 20 6.86 0.29 9.70
CA THR A 20 7.44 1.38 10.49
C THR A 20 8.88 1.70 10.11
N ASP A 21 9.66 0.74 9.60
CA ASP A 21 11.05 0.94 9.18
C ASP A 21 11.18 1.91 7.98
N VAL A 22 10.14 2.02 7.14
CA VAL A 22 10.10 2.94 6.00
C VAL A 22 9.14 4.12 6.22
N LEU A 23 8.07 3.91 7.00
CA LEU A 23 7.03 4.92 7.21
C LEU A 23 7.49 6.02 8.18
N ALA A 24 8.22 5.66 9.24
CA ALA A 24 8.71 6.65 10.20
C ALA A 24 9.76 7.61 9.58
N PRO A 25 10.75 7.15 8.79
CA PRO A 25 11.63 8.05 8.05
C PRO A 25 10.91 8.94 7.03
N ALA A 26 9.90 8.40 6.30
CA ALA A 26 9.12 9.17 5.36
C ALA A 26 8.33 10.29 6.05
N ALA A 27 7.64 9.98 7.16
CA ALA A 27 6.94 10.97 7.96
C ALA A 27 7.88 12.05 8.51
N ALA A 28 9.05 11.66 9.01
CA ALA A 28 10.03 12.60 9.56
C ALA A 28 10.63 13.54 8.50
N SER A 29 10.73 13.08 7.26
CA SER A 29 11.23 13.89 6.13
C SER A 29 10.13 14.66 5.38
N GLY A 30 8.85 14.47 5.73
CA GLY A 30 7.73 15.08 5.03
C GLY A 30 7.54 14.54 3.61
N THR A 31 7.91 13.29 3.36
CA THR A 31 7.76 12.60 2.08
C THR A 31 6.65 11.55 2.13
N GLY A 32 6.12 11.18 0.96
CA GLY A 32 5.13 10.12 0.83
C GLY A 32 5.76 8.78 0.48
N LEU A 33 5.13 7.71 0.95
CA LEU A 33 5.47 6.32 0.65
C LEU A 33 4.38 5.69 -0.22
N GLY A 34 4.74 5.23 -1.42
CA GLY A 34 3.80 4.55 -2.32
C GLY A 34 3.47 3.13 -1.85
N ALA A 35 2.18 2.84 -1.79
CA ALA A 35 1.65 1.51 -1.47
C ALA A 35 0.75 1.03 -2.61
N PHE A 36 1.16 -0.05 -3.28
CA PHE A 36 0.57 -0.50 -4.52
C PHE A 36 0.06 -1.94 -4.42
N ASN A 37 -1.14 -2.19 -4.98
CA ASN A 37 -1.76 -3.50 -4.90
C ASN A 37 -1.14 -4.50 -5.87
N VAL A 38 -0.89 -5.71 -5.36
CA VAL A 38 -0.41 -6.88 -6.09
C VAL A 38 -1.58 -7.82 -6.38
N PHE A 39 -1.82 -8.11 -7.65
CA PHE A 39 -2.85 -9.04 -8.11
C PHE A 39 -2.26 -10.26 -8.84
N SER A 40 -1.03 -10.16 -9.32
CA SER A 40 -0.30 -11.24 -9.98
C SER A 40 1.20 -11.07 -9.76
N ILE A 41 1.98 -12.06 -10.16
CA ILE A 41 3.45 -11.99 -10.08
C ILE A 41 3.98 -10.82 -10.92
N GLU A 42 3.41 -10.57 -12.09
CA GLU A 42 3.81 -9.46 -12.96
C GLU A 42 3.64 -8.09 -12.29
N HIS A 43 2.60 -7.92 -11.44
CA HIS A 43 2.46 -6.69 -10.65
C HIS A 43 3.57 -6.57 -9.61
N ALA A 44 3.86 -7.65 -8.87
CA ALA A 44 4.91 -7.62 -7.87
C ALA A 44 6.30 -7.36 -8.48
N GLU A 45 6.61 -8.00 -9.63
CA GLU A 45 7.85 -7.75 -10.41
C GLU A 45 7.94 -6.28 -10.84
N ALA A 46 6.87 -5.74 -11.45
CA ALA A 46 6.80 -4.35 -11.90
C ALA A 46 7.03 -3.35 -10.77
N LEU A 47 6.47 -3.60 -9.61
CA LEU A 47 6.54 -2.69 -8.46
C LEU A 47 7.92 -2.71 -7.78
N VAL A 48 8.58 -3.87 -7.71
CA VAL A 48 9.97 -3.97 -7.26
C VAL A 48 10.91 -3.23 -8.23
N GLU A 49 10.77 -3.48 -9.53
CA GLU A 49 11.53 -2.76 -10.57
C GLU A 49 11.29 -1.24 -10.51
N ALA A 50 10.04 -0.82 -10.27
CA ALA A 50 9.69 0.59 -10.11
C ALA A 50 10.38 1.24 -8.91
N ALA A 51 10.44 0.54 -7.77
CA ALA A 51 11.13 0.99 -6.56
C ALA A 51 12.62 1.19 -6.83
N GLU A 52 13.26 0.22 -7.51
CA GLU A 52 14.68 0.30 -7.89
C GLU A 52 14.95 1.45 -8.87
N ALA A 53 14.08 1.64 -9.87
CA ALA A 53 14.19 2.73 -10.84
C ALA A 53 13.93 4.12 -10.22
N ALA A 54 13.14 4.20 -9.16
CA ALA A 54 12.85 5.43 -8.43
C ALA A 54 13.84 5.68 -7.27
N GLU A 55 14.69 4.70 -6.93
CA GLU A 55 15.56 4.72 -5.74
C GLU A 55 14.78 4.99 -4.44
N ALA A 56 13.55 4.42 -4.33
CA ALA A 56 12.62 4.67 -3.24
C ALA A 56 12.07 3.36 -2.64
N PRO A 57 11.79 3.29 -1.34
CA PRO A 57 11.10 2.16 -0.75
C PRO A 57 9.66 2.02 -1.29
N VAL A 58 9.09 0.81 -1.20
CA VAL A 58 7.73 0.55 -1.66
C VAL A 58 6.99 -0.41 -0.73
N VAL A 59 5.66 -0.23 -0.63
CA VAL A 59 4.76 -1.19 0.01
C VAL A 59 4.03 -1.98 -1.06
N LEU A 60 4.23 -3.29 -1.07
CA LEU A 60 3.50 -4.25 -1.90
C LEU A 60 2.33 -4.79 -1.09
N GLN A 61 1.09 -4.41 -1.44
CA GLN A 61 -0.08 -4.78 -0.66
C GLN A 61 -0.94 -5.82 -1.37
N ILE A 62 -1.31 -6.86 -0.62
CA ILE A 62 -2.23 -7.92 -1.06
C ILE A 62 -3.52 -7.71 -0.28
N SER A 63 -4.59 -7.30 -0.97
CA SER A 63 -5.88 -7.08 -0.31
C SER A 63 -6.61 -8.40 -0.05
N GLN A 64 -7.51 -8.42 0.97
CA GLN A 64 -8.39 -9.56 1.20
C GLN A 64 -9.19 -9.93 -0.07
N ASN A 65 -9.58 -8.95 -0.90
CA ASN A 65 -10.23 -9.23 -2.18
C ASN A 65 -9.32 -9.98 -3.17
N ALA A 66 -8.01 -9.68 -3.19
CA ALA A 66 -7.05 -10.43 -3.98
C ALA A 66 -6.88 -11.86 -3.44
N VAL A 67 -6.92 -12.05 -2.12
CA VAL A 67 -6.91 -13.38 -1.50
C VAL A 67 -8.15 -14.18 -1.91
N HIS A 68 -9.34 -13.59 -1.87
CA HIS A 68 -10.58 -14.24 -2.32
C HIS A 68 -10.51 -14.61 -3.82
N TYR A 69 -9.93 -13.75 -4.65
CA TYR A 69 -9.71 -14.04 -6.08
C TYR A 69 -8.79 -15.24 -6.29
N HIS A 70 -7.70 -15.37 -5.54
CA HIS A 70 -6.75 -16.48 -5.63
C HIS A 70 -7.21 -17.75 -4.89
N GLY A 71 -8.15 -17.61 -3.95
CA GLY A 71 -8.62 -18.69 -3.08
C GLY A 71 -7.73 -18.96 -1.87
N ALA A 72 -6.54 -18.34 -1.75
CA ALA A 72 -5.62 -18.43 -0.62
C ALA A 72 -4.63 -17.27 -0.63
N LEU A 73 -4.12 -16.87 0.55
CA LEU A 73 -3.06 -15.86 0.68
C LEU A 73 -1.68 -16.43 0.33
N GLU A 74 -1.40 -17.68 0.72
CA GLU A 74 -0.06 -18.28 0.67
C GLU A 74 0.59 -18.21 -0.72
N PRO A 75 -0.04 -18.59 -1.86
CA PRO A 75 0.64 -18.60 -3.16
C PRO A 75 1.12 -17.23 -3.60
N ILE A 76 0.25 -16.21 -3.59
CA ILE A 76 0.60 -14.85 -3.99
C ILE A 76 1.49 -14.17 -2.92
N GLY A 77 1.26 -14.47 -1.65
CA GLY A 77 2.06 -13.99 -0.53
C GLY A 77 3.51 -14.46 -0.62
N LEU A 78 3.74 -15.77 -0.81
CA LEU A 78 5.09 -16.33 -0.95
C LEU A 78 5.83 -15.80 -2.18
N ALA A 79 5.13 -15.65 -3.32
CA ALA A 79 5.72 -15.07 -4.52
C ALA A 79 6.15 -13.61 -4.29
N THR A 80 5.29 -12.80 -3.68
CA THR A 80 5.58 -11.39 -3.35
C THR A 80 6.73 -11.28 -2.34
N LEU A 81 6.74 -12.11 -1.29
CA LEU A 81 7.83 -12.17 -0.31
C LEU A 81 9.17 -12.56 -0.95
N ALA A 82 9.16 -13.50 -1.91
CA ALA A 82 10.37 -13.90 -2.62
C ALA A 82 10.97 -12.74 -3.42
N LEU A 83 10.13 -11.97 -4.11
CA LEU A 83 10.55 -10.77 -4.85
C LEU A 83 11.06 -9.68 -3.90
N ALA A 84 10.35 -9.41 -2.79
CA ALA A 84 10.76 -8.44 -1.80
C ALA A 84 12.13 -8.76 -1.17
N ARG A 85 12.41 -10.04 -0.89
CA ARG A 85 13.73 -10.49 -0.39
C ARG A 85 14.85 -10.36 -1.41
N GLY A 86 14.53 -10.40 -2.70
CA GLY A 86 15.50 -10.25 -3.80
C GLY A 86 15.71 -8.81 -4.25
N ALA A 87 14.93 -7.86 -3.77
CA ALA A 87 15.01 -6.45 -4.15
C ALA A 87 16.33 -5.79 -3.69
N ALA A 88 16.71 -4.70 -4.32
CA ALA A 88 17.88 -3.90 -3.93
C ALA A 88 17.56 -2.81 -2.89
N LEU A 89 16.28 -2.50 -2.69
CA LEU A 89 15.76 -1.45 -1.81
C LEU A 89 14.77 -2.01 -0.79
N PRO A 90 14.44 -1.27 0.29
CA PRO A 90 13.47 -1.71 1.27
C PRO A 90 12.08 -1.90 0.66
N VAL A 91 11.51 -3.08 0.87
CA VAL A 91 10.17 -3.46 0.43
C VAL A 91 9.39 -3.97 1.63
N VAL A 92 8.18 -3.48 1.80
CA VAL A 92 7.22 -4.01 2.78
C VAL A 92 6.22 -4.90 2.04
N VAL A 93 5.95 -6.09 2.55
CA VAL A 93 4.80 -6.90 2.11
C VAL A 93 3.70 -6.74 3.15
N HIS A 94 2.53 -6.29 2.70
CA HIS A 94 1.43 -5.84 3.54
C HIS A 94 0.12 -6.56 3.17
N LEU A 95 -0.60 -7.07 4.17
CA LEU A 95 -1.96 -7.55 3.99
C LEU A 95 -2.93 -6.37 4.13
N ASP A 96 -3.70 -6.09 3.09
CA ASP A 96 -4.52 -4.89 2.96
C ASP A 96 -6.00 -5.19 3.17
N HIS A 97 -6.72 -4.35 3.91
CA HIS A 97 -8.15 -4.44 4.22
C HIS A 97 -8.60 -5.81 4.73
N ALA A 98 -7.85 -6.42 5.66
CA ALA A 98 -8.24 -7.67 6.27
C ALA A 98 -9.34 -7.44 7.32
N THR A 99 -10.47 -8.11 7.15
CA THR A 99 -11.57 -8.17 8.12
C THR A 99 -11.57 -9.50 8.90
N GLU A 100 -10.87 -10.51 8.37
CA GLU A 100 -10.82 -11.87 8.90
C GLU A 100 -9.56 -12.10 9.71
N LYS A 101 -9.68 -12.45 11.00
CA LYS A 101 -8.52 -12.71 11.86
C LYS A 101 -7.66 -13.87 11.37
N GLY A 102 -8.27 -14.89 10.74
CA GLY A 102 -7.51 -16.01 10.16
C GLY A 102 -6.51 -15.59 9.08
N LEU A 103 -6.83 -14.58 8.27
CA LEU A 103 -5.88 -14.04 7.28
C LEU A 103 -4.73 -13.28 7.94
N ILE A 104 -4.98 -12.63 9.08
CA ILE A 104 -3.92 -11.95 9.84
C ILE A 104 -2.95 -12.99 10.44
N GLU A 105 -3.48 -14.08 11.01
CA GLU A 105 -2.68 -15.18 11.53
C GLU A 105 -1.84 -15.86 10.42
N GLU A 106 -2.41 -15.99 9.21
CA GLU A 106 -1.71 -16.48 8.04
C GLU A 106 -0.58 -15.51 7.60
N ALA A 107 -0.85 -14.19 7.55
CA ALA A 107 0.16 -13.18 7.21
C ALA A 107 1.32 -13.17 8.21
N ILE A 108 1.03 -13.33 9.52
CA ILE A 108 2.06 -13.51 10.57
C ILE A 108 2.92 -14.75 10.26
N THR A 109 2.28 -15.87 9.98
CA THR A 109 2.96 -17.15 9.70
C THR A 109 3.85 -17.08 8.46
N LEU A 110 3.40 -16.39 7.42
CA LEU A 110 4.15 -16.18 6.17
C LEU A 110 5.33 -15.22 6.34
N GLY A 111 5.30 -14.36 7.36
CA GLY A 111 6.36 -13.37 7.64
C GLY A 111 6.18 -12.08 6.84
N PHE A 112 4.96 -11.58 6.76
CA PHE A 112 4.66 -10.24 6.23
C PHE A 112 5.30 -9.17 7.11
N GLY A 113 5.51 -7.97 6.57
CA GLY A 113 6.06 -6.83 7.32
C GLY A 113 4.97 -6.04 8.06
N SER A 114 3.73 -6.13 7.62
CA SER A 114 2.60 -5.45 8.24
C SER A 114 1.25 -5.98 7.76
N VAL A 115 0.20 -5.62 8.49
CA VAL A 115 -1.20 -5.89 8.12
C VAL A 115 -2.05 -4.65 8.34
N MET A 116 -3.11 -4.48 7.55
CA MET A 116 -4.21 -3.59 7.86
C MET A 116 -5.40 -4.41 8.36
N PHE A 117 -5.86 -4.11 9.57
CA PHE A 117 -7.11 -4.63 10.09
C PHE A 117 -8.22 -3.61 9.89
N ASP A 118 -9.21 -3.98 9.09
CA ASP A 118 -10.31 -3.10 8.72
C ASP A 118 -11.59 -3.45 9.48
N ALA A 119 -11.80 -2.77 10.59
CA ALA A 119 -13.02 -2.82 11.38
C ALA A 119 -13.85 -1.52 11.27
N SER A 120 -13.61 -0.70 10.23
CA SER A 120 -14.22 0.63 10.04
C SER A 120 -15.73 0.61 9.91
N THR A 121 -16.32 -0.53 9.50
CA THR A 121 -17.78 -0.75 9.42
C THR A 121 -18.43 -1.04 10.77
N LEU A 122 -17.65 -1.34 11.81
CA LEU A 122 -18.17 -1.57 13.16
C LEU A 122 -18.43 -0.25 13.90
N PRO A 123 -19.35 -0.24 14.89
CA PRO A 123 -19.44 0.88 15.83
C PRO A 123 -18.10 1.18 16.50
N TYR A 124 -17.82 2.44 16.79
CA TYR A 124 -16.53 2.93 17.29
C TYR A 124 -15.92 2.07 18.42
N ASP A 125 -16.67 1.78 19.47
CA ASP A 125 -16.15 1.00 20.63
C ASP A 125 -15.81 -0.44 20.24
N GLN A 126 -16.55 -1.02 19.28
CA GLN A 126 -16.27 -2.36 18.74
C GLN A 126 -15.04 -2.35 17.83
N ASN A 127 -14.88 -1.32 16.97
CA ASN A 127 -13.68 -1.12 16.18
C ASN A 127 -12.46 -1.00 17.10
N VAL A 128 -12.51 -0.12 18.11
CA VAL A 128 -11.41 0.03 19.10
C VAL A 128 -11.04 -1.30 19.75
N SER A 129 -12.04 -2.02 20.27
CA SER A 129 -11.80 -3.29 20.99
C SER A 129 -11.21 -4.37 20.07
N ALA A 130 -11.77 -4.53 18.86
CA ALA A 130 -11.30 -5.51 17.90
C ALA A 130 -9.89 -5.19 17.38
N THR A 131 -9.63 -3.93 17.06
CA THR A 131 -8.33 -3.46 16.59
C THR A 131 -7.25 -3.59 17.66
N ALA A 132 -7.52 -3.21 18.92
CA ALA A 132 -6.56 -3.38 20.00
C ALA A 132 -6.15 -4.84 20.22
N ALA A 133 -7.11 -5.78 20.09
CA ALA A 133 -6.81 -7.20 20.20
C ALA A 133 -5.92 -7.72 19.05
N VAL A 134 -6.12 -7.22 17.83
CA VAL A 134 -5.28 -7.55 16.67
C VAL A 134 -3.89 -6.95 16.83
N VAL A 135 -3.79 -5.68 17.23
CA VAL A 135 -2.50 -5.00 17.49
C VAL A 135 -1.66 -5.79 18.49
N ALA A 136 -2.24 -6.22 19.62
CA ALA A 136 -1.52 -7.00 20.60
C ALA A 136 -0.93 -8.30 20.00
N ALA A 137 -1.73 -9.05 19.24
CA ALA A 137 -1.28 -10.30 18.62
C ALA A 137 -0.21 -10.09 17.54
N CYS A 138 -0.33 -9.03 16.74
CA CYS A 138 0.64 -8.67 15.71
C CYS A 138 1.96 -8.19 16.32
N HIS A 139 1.91 -7.29 17.31
CA HIS A 139 3.12 -6.79 17.98
C HIS A 139 3.89 -7.90 18.70
N ASP A 140 3.20 -8.85 19.34
CA ASP A 140 3.84 -10.05 19.94
C ASP A 140 4.60 -10.89 18.89
N SER A 141 4.21 -10.77 17.61
CA SER A 141 4.84 -11.47 16.48
C SER A 141 5.77 -10.58 15.66
N GLY A 142 5.95 -9.31 16.04
CA GLY A 142 6.82 -8.35 15.35
C GLY A 142 6.25 -7.75 14.07
N LEU A 143 4.93 -7.80 13.86
CA LEU A 143 4.23 -7.15 12.74
C LEU A 143 3.68 -5.79 13.15
N ASP A 144 3.78 -4.84 12.23
CA ASP A 144 3.11 -3.54 12.36
C ASP A 144 1.65 -3.61 11.91
N VAL A 145 0.80 -2.76 12.50
CA VAL A 145 -0.63 -2.74 12.23
C VAL A 145 -1.09 -1.36 11.78
N GLU A 146 -1.74 -1.34 10.61
CA GLU A 146 -2.56 -0.23 10.13
C GLU A 146 -4.02 -0.49 10.48
N ALA A 147 -4.78 0.55 10.80
CA ALA A 147 -6.24 0.45 10.93
C ALA A 147 -6.94 1.64 10.27
N GLU A 148 -8.25 1.56 10.10
CA GLU A 148 -9.07 2.62 9.50
C GLU A 148 -10.07 3.16 10.51
N LEU A 149 -10.16 4.49 10.58
CA LEU A 149 -11.17 5.21 11.32
C LEU A 149 -11.95 6.17 10.42
N GLY A 150 -13.25 5.92 10.34
CA GLY A 150 -14.10 6.56 9.33
C GLY A 150 -14.05 5.77 8.02
N GLU A 151 -15.20 5.30 7.58
CA GLU A 151 -15.33 4.46 6.38
C GLU A 151 -14.93 5.24 5.13
N VAL A 152 -13.88 4.82 4.43
CA VAL A 152 -13.55 5.30 3.09
C VAL A 152 -14.46 4.59 2.09
N GLY A 153 -15.38 5.33 1.46
CA GLY A 153 -16.41 4.78 0.58
C GLY A 153 -15.88 3.95 -0.59
N GLY A 154 -16.75 3.14 -1.20
CA GLY A 154 -16.45 2.35 -2.40
C GLY A 154 -16.06 0.90 -2.16
N LYS A 155 -16.13 0.40 -0.93
CA LYS A 155 -16.07 -1.04 -0.62
C LYS A 155 -17.49 -1.63 -0.75
N ASP A 156 -17.67 -2.67 -1.55
CA ASP A 156 -18.91 -3.44 -1.71
C ASP A 156 -20.20 -2.60 -1.97
N GLY A 157 -20.04 -1.42 -2.59
CA GLY A 157 -21.15 -0.55 -2.99
C GLY A 157 -21.75 0.29 -1.85
N VAL A 158 -21.21 0.27 -0.65
CA VAL A 158 -21.63 1.14 0.46
C VAL A 158 -20.80 2.43 0.40
N HIS A 159 -21.47 3.54 0.19
CA HIS A 159 -20.85 4.86 0.13
C HIS A 159 -21.30 5.69 1.32
N ALA A 160 -20.46 5.87 2.30
CA ALA A 160 -20.57 7.01 3.20
C ALA A 160 -20.06 8.26 2.46
N ALA A 161 -20.83 8.74 1.47
CA ALA A 161 -20.47 9.95 0.75
C ALA A 161 -20.32 11.10 1.73
N GLY A 162 -19.10 11.65 1.85
CA GLY A 162 -18.81 12.75 2.74
C GLY A 162 -18.37 12.39 4.15
N ALA A 163 -18.08 11.11 4.45
CA ALA A 163 -17.44 10.72 5.71
C ALA A 163 -16.14 11.51 5.92
N ARG A 164 -15.91 11.96 7.14
CA ARG A 164 -14.71 12.69 7.56
C ARG A 164 -14.28 12.19 8.93
N THR A 165 -13.02 11.79 9.04
CA THR A 165 -12.44 11.41 10.32
C THR A 165 -12.23 12.63 11.21
N ARG A 166 -12.70 12.58 12.44
CA ARG A 166 -12.52 13.69 13.39
C ARG A 166 -11.18 13.58 14.10
N PRO A 167 -10.37 14.67 14.22
CA PRO A 167 -9.07 14.64 14.85
C PRO A 167 -9.06 14.17 16.31
N ASP A 168 -10.07 14.56 17.09
CA ASP A 168 -10.23 14.16 18.49
C ASP A 168 -10.53 12.65 18.64
N GLU A 169 -11.37 12.10 17.77
CA GLU A 169 -11.67 10.68 17.70
C GLU A 169 -10.46 9.87 17.20
N ALA A 170 -9.72 10.38 16.22
CA ALA A 170 -8.50 9.75 15.72
C ALA A 170 -7.42 9.64 16.80
N ALA A 171 -7.19 10.72 17.55
CA ALA A 171 -6.23 10.70 18.66
C ALA A 171 -6.63 9.70 19.77
N ALA A 172 -7.93 9.66 20.12
CA ALA A 172 -8.46 8.71 21.10
C ALA A 172 -8.33 7.25 20.59
N PHE A 173 -8.63 7.01 19.31
CA PHE A 173 -8.53 5.70 18.67
C PHE A 173 -7.10 5.17 18.67
N VAL A 174 -6.13 5.96 18.17
CA VAL A 174 -4.70 5.57 18.17
C VAL A 174 -4.20 5.26 19.57
N LYS A 175 -4.54 6.10 20.56
CA LYS A 175 -4.17 5.88 21.96
C LYS A 175 -4.77 4.60 22.54
N ALA A 176 -6.00 4.26 22.17
CA ALA A 176 -6.70 3.11 22.71
C ALA A 176 -6.30 1.79 22.03
N THR A 177 -5.94 1.84 20.76
CA THR A 177 -5.61 0.65 19.95
C THR A 177 -4.12 0.34 19.87
N GLY A 178 -3.28 1.37 19.88
CA GLY A 178 -1.83 1.22 19.72
C GLY A 178 -1.39 0.90 18.29
N VAL A 179 -2.19 1.25 17.27
CA VAL A 179 -1.83 1.04 15.84
C VAL A 179 -0.59 1.84 15.45
N ASP A 180 0.13 1.36 14.44
CA ASP A 180 1.38 1.96 13.94
C ASP A 180 1.13 2.96 12.79
N ALA A 181 -0.02 2.87 12.12
CA ALA A 181 -0.47 3.79 11.09
C ALA A 181 -2.00 3.89 11.08
N LEU A 182 -2.55 5.04 10.66
CA LEU A 182 -3.98 5.29 10.65
C LEU A 182 -4.47 5.75 9.29
N ALA A 183 -5.35 4.95 8.68
CA ALA A 183 -6.11 5.34 7.50
C ALA A 183 -7.30 6.21 7.90
N VAL A 184 -7.48 7.34 7.19
CA VAL A 184 -8.44 8.38 7.53
C VAL A 184 -9.29 8.78 6.33
N ALA A 185 -10.57 9.10 6.58
CA ALA A 185 -11.50 9.60 5.58
C ALA A 185 -11.35 11.12 5.42
N VAL A 186 -10.82 11.56 4.28
CA VAL A 186 -10.54 12.98 3.96
C VAL A 186 -11.12 13.42 2.61
N GLY A 187 -12.04 12.63 2.04
CA GLY A 187 -12.76 12.98 0.81
C GLY A 187 -12.55 12.04 -0.37
N THR A 188 -11.74 11.02 -0.23
CA THR A 188 -11.53 9.97 -1.23
C THR A 188 -12.60 8.88 -1.19
N SER A 189 -12.66 8.08 -2.26
CA SER A 189 -13.45 6.86 -2.35
C SER A 189 -12.66 5.81 -3.14
N HIS A 190 -12.87 4.53 -2.82
CA HIS A 190 -12.25 3.43 -3.57
C HIS A 190 -12.83 3.30 -4.99
N ALA A 191 -12.13 2.57 -5.86
CA ALA A 191 -12.54 2.24 -7.23
C ALA A 191 -12.83 3.43 -8.16
N MET A 192 -12.29 4.61 -7.87
CA MET A 192 -12.41 5.78 -8.75
C MET A 192 -11.55 5.62 -10.01
N THR A 193 -12.16 5.86 -11.18
CA THR A 193 -11.50 5.77 -12.48
C THR A 193 -11.10 7.14 -13.04
N GLU A 194 -11.70 8.23 -12.53
CA GLU A 194 -11.38 9.60 -12.91
C GLU A 194 -10.61 10.31 -11.81
N ARG A 195 -9.60 11.12 -12.18
CA ARG A 195 -8.65 11.75 -11.24
C ARG A 195 -9.01 13.23 -10.98
N HIS A 196 -10.15 13.45 -10.33
CA HIS A 196 -10.69 14.81 -10.08
C HIS A 196 -11.07 15.06 -8.61
N VAL A 197 -10.67 14.17 -7.71
CA VAL A 197 -10.98 14.29 -6.28
C VAL A 197 -10.19 15.42 -5.66
N ALA A 198 -10.88 16.34 -5.00
CA ALA A 198 -10.30 17.33 -4.12
C ALA A 198 -10.26 16.76 -2.68
N LEU A 199 -9.11 16.86 -2.05
CA LEU A 199 -8.89 16.43 -0.68
C LEU A 199 -9.15 17.59 0.30
N ASP A 200 -9.59 17.25 1.50
CA ASP A 200 -9.69 18.19 2.60
C ASP A 200 -8.32 18.38 3.28
N LEU A 201 -7.49 19.24 2.70
CA LEU A 201 -6.11 19.44 3.14
C LEU A 201 -6.01 20.08 4.53
N GLU A 202 -7.01 20.90 4.93
CA GLU A 202 -7.07 21.46 6.27
C GLU A 202 -7.33 20.37 7.29
N LEU A 203 -8.24 19.45 6.97
CA LEU A 203 -8.51 18.27 7.81
C LEU A 203 -7.29 17.34 7.90
N ILE A 204 -6.56 17.11 6.78
CA ILE A 204 -5.32 16.33 6.80
C ILE A 204 -4.31 16.93 7.78
N SER A 205 -4.07 18.25 7.71
CA SER A 205 -3.15 18.96 8.61
C SER A 205 -3.61 18.90 10.07
N ALA A 206 -4.91 18.98 10.33
CA ALA A 206 -5.47 18.86 11.67
C ALA A 206 -5.29 17.43 12.23
N LEU A 207 -5.54 16.41 11.41
CA LEU A 207 -5.33 15.01 11.78
C LEU A 207 -3.85 14.71 12.04
N HIS A 208 -2.95 15.15 11.14
CA HIS A 208 -1.51 15.00 11.30
C HIS A 208 -1.00 15.63 12.61
N SER A 209 -1.55 16.79 13.01
CA SER A 209 -1.20 17.43 14.26
C SER A 209 -1.77 16.73 15.50
N ALA A 210 -2.87 15.99 15.35
CA ALA A 210 -3.61 15.38 16.46
C ALA A 210 -3.12 13.96 16.80
N VAL A 211 -2.60 13.20 15.83
CA VAL A 211 -2.22 11.80 16.04
C VAL A 211 -0.70 11.61 15.95
N PRO A 212 -0.12 10.75 16.81
CA PRO A 212 1.34 10.54 16.88
C PRO A 212 1.84 9.50 15.85
N VAL A 213 0.97 8.97 15.00
CA VAL A 213 1.29 7.94 14.00
C VAL A 213 1.11 8.48 12.59
N PRO A 214 1.85 7.94 11.59
CA PRO A 214 1.69 8.32 10.20
C PRO A 214 0.27 8.11 9.68
N LEU A 215 -0.21 9.06 8.85
CA LEU A 215 -1.52 8.99 8.20
C LEU A 215 -1.44 8.25 6.87
N VAL A 216 -2.50 7.51 6.56
CA VAL A 216 -2.64 6.75 5.33
C VAL A 216 -3.82 7.26 4.50
N LEU A 217 -3.59 7.48 3.21
CA LEU A 217 -4.60 7.88 2.23
C LEU A 217 -5.05 6.68 1.41
N HIS A 218 -6.31 6.28 1.58
CA HIS A 218 -6.98 5.28 0.75
C HIS A 218 -7.76 5.95 -0.39
N GLY A 219 -8.14 5.18 -1.42
CA GLY A 219 -8.92 5.69 -2.55
C GLY A 219 -8.15 6.69 -3.44
N SER A 220 -6.84 6.70 -3.40
CA SER A 220 -5.99 7.71 -4.07
C SER A 220 -5.96 7.59 -5.59
N SER A 221 -6.47 6.50 -6.20
CA SER A 221 -6.52 6.34 -7.67
C SER A 221 -7.33 7.44 -8.36
N GLY A 222 -8.30 8.05 -7.65
CA GLY A 222 -9.09 9.19 -8.12
C GLY A 222 -8.45 10.56 -7.89
N VAL A 223 -7.27 10.63 -7.29
CA VAL A 223 -6.58 11.87 -6.92
C VAL A 223 -5.54 12.25 -7.97
N GLY A 224 -5.53 13.50 -8.42
CA GLY A 224 -4.54 14.01 -9.38
C GLY A 224 -3.16 14.19 -8.75
N ASP A 225 -2.10 14.22 -9.57
CA ASP A 225 -0.72 14.30 -9.11
C ASP A 225 -0.44 15.52 -8.21
N GLN A 226 -0.94 16.68 -8.60
CA GLN A 226 -0.78 17.91 -7.81
C GLN A 226 -1.44 17.79 -6.44
N GLU A 227 -2.62 17.17 -6.39
CA GLU A 227 -3.37 16.99 -5.14
C GLU A 227 -2.74 15.92 -4.25
N LEU A 228 -2.13 14.86 -4.84
CA LEU A 228 -1.31 13.89 -4.08
C LEU A 228 -0.11 14.57 -3.43
N ALA A 229 0.63 15.41 -4.17
CA ALA A 229 1.75 16.15 -3.62
C ALA A 229 1.31 17.07 -2.46
N ARG A 230 0.21 17.80 -2.62
CA ARG A 230 -0.37 18.65 -1.56
C ARG A 230 -0.83 17.85 -0.34
N ALA A 231 -1.35 16.63 -0.55
CA ALA A 231 -1.73 15.74 0.57
C ALA A 231 -0.50 15.31 1.38
N VAL A 232 0.60 15.00 0.71
CA VAL A 232 1.88 14.68 1.38
C VAL A 232 2.39 15.91 2.15
N GLU A 233 2.40 17.10 1.53
CA GLU A 233 2.77 18.35 2.20
C GLU A 233 1.88 18.66 3.43
N ALA A 234 0.60 18.27 3.38
CA ALA A 234 -0.34 18.44 4.49
C ALA A 234 -0.19 17.38 5.61
N GLY A 235 0.61 16.32 5.39
CA GLY A 235 0.93 15.32 6.41
C GLY A 235 0.51 13.88 6.12
N MET A 236 0.00 13.58 4.91
CA MET A 236 -0.19 12.18 4.50
C MET A 236 1.16 11.53 4.24
N THR A 237 1.32 10.29 4.73
CA THR A 237 2.60 9.58 4.58
C THR A 237 2.48 8.35 3.68
N LYS A 238 1.53 7.43 3.91
CA LYS A 238 1.32 6.25 3.04
C LYS A 238 0.19 6.55 2.05
N ILE A 239 0.43 6.29 0.76
CA ILE A 239 -0.52 6.58 -0.31
C ILE A 239 -0.85 5.30 -1.07
N ASN A 240 -2.10 4.83 -0.93
CA ASN A 240 -2.57 3.57 -1.54
C ASN A 240 -3.09 3.81 -2.95
N ILE A 241 -2.47 3.20 -3.95
CA ILE A 241 -2.87 3.31 -5.36
C ILE A 241 -3.04 1.91 -5.97
N ALA A 242 -4.25 1.58 -6.42
CA ALA A 242 -4.59 0.29 -7.02
C ALA A 242 -5.24 0.45 -8.40
N THR A 243 -6.45 1.01 -8.47
CA THR A 243 -7.27 1.10 -9.69
C THR A 243 -6.55 1.81 -10.83
N HIS A 244 -5.76 2.84 -10.55
CA HIS A 244 -4.99 3.56 -11.56
C HIS A 244 -3.95 2.64 -12.26
N LEU A 245 -3.19 1.86 -11.48
CA LEU A 245 -2.21 0.91 -12.04
C LEU A 245 -2.89 -0.25 -12.78
N ASN A 246 -4.05 -0.72 -12.31
CA ASN A 246 -4.86 -1.68 -13.04
C ASN A 246 -5.34 -1.14 -14.39
N HIS A 247 -5.69 0.14 -14.46
CA HIS A 247 -6.03 0.79 -15.72
C HIS A 247 -4.84 0.79 -16.67
N VAL A 248 -3.65 1.20 -16.21
CA VAL A 248 -2.41 1.19 -17.00
C VAL A 248 -2.11 -0.21 -17.55
N PHE A 249 -2.17 -1.24 -16.68
CA PHE A 249 -1.96 -2.63 -17.06
C PHE A 249 -2.94 -3.08 -18.16
N THR A 250 -4.24 -2.84 -17.92
CA THR A 250 -5.31 -3.28 -18.82
C THR A 250 -5.25 -2.59 -20.18
N GLU A 251 -4.96 -1.29 -20.22
CA GLU A 251 -4.81 -0.55 -21.48
C GLU A 251 -3.62 -1.07 -22.31
N SER A 252 -2.49 -1.38 -21.65
CA SER A 252 -1.33 -1.96 -22.34
C SER A 252 -1.65 -3.34 -22.93
N VAL A 253 -2.36 -4.21 -22.18
CA VAL A 253 -2.84 -5.51 -22.69
C VAL A 253 -3.76 -5.33 -23.89
N ARG A 254 -4.76 -4.43 -23.80
CA ARG A 254 -5.70 -4.14 -24.90
C ARG A 254 -4.99 -3.65 -26.15
N ALA A 255 -4.07 -2.69 -26.01
CA ALA A 255 -3.31 -2.13 -27.13
C ALA A 255 -2.45 -3.20 -27.80
N THR A 256 -1.78 -4.05 -27.03
CA THR A 256 -0.93 -5.12 -27.54
C THR A 256 -1.73 -6.17 -28.31
N LEU A 257 -2.87 -6.61 -27.78
CA LEU A 257 -3.76 -7.58 -28.41
C LEU A 257 -4.45 -7.00 -29.65
N ALA A 258 -4.86 -5.72 -29.60
CA ALA A 258 -5.43 -5.06 -30.78
C ALA A 258 -4.44 -4.93 -31.94
N ALA A 259 -3.16 -4.66 -31.63
CA ALA A 259 -2.09 -4.62 -32.63
C ALA A 259 -1.73 -6.00 -33.19
N ASN A 260 -1.99 -7.08 -32.47
CA ASN A 260 -1.65 -8.46 -32.86
C ASN A 260 -2.79 -9.43 -32.49
N PRO A 261 -3.91 -9.46 -33.26
CA PRO A 261 -5.09 -10.25 -32.90
C PRO A 261 -4.84 -11.77 -32.82
N GLU A 262 -3.84 -12.29 -33.56
CA GLU A 262 -3.47 -13.71 -33.58
C GLU A 262 -2.49 -14.11 -32.44
N MET A 263 -2.18 -13.18 -31.51
CA MET A 263 -1.26 -13.45 -30.42
C MET A 263 -1.88 -14.40 -29.39
N VAL A 264 -1.21 -15.52 -29.10
CA VAL A 264 -1.66 -16.53 -28.12
C VAL A 264 -0.72 -16.70 -26.92
N ASP A 265 0.54 -16.30 -27.05
CA ASP A 265 1.51 -16.38 -25.95
C ASP A 265 1.29 -15.20 -24.98
N SER A 266 0.77 -15.51 -23.77
CA SER A 266 0.44 -14.50 -22.74
C SER A 266 1.65 -13.66 -22.32
N ARG A 267 2.86 -14.21 -22.31
CA ARG A 267 4.08 -13.45 -21.97
C ARG A 267 4.30 -12.24 -22.87
N ARG A 268 3.83 -12.32 -24.11
CA ARG A 268 4.02 -11.27 -25.12
C ARG A 268 3.08 -10.07 -24.96
N TYR A 269 1.99 -10.20 -24.19
CA TYR A 269 1.12 -9.07 -23.85
C TYR A 269 1.17 -8.73 -22.36
N LEU A 270 1.53 -9.66 -21.48
CA LEU A 270 1.78 -9.37 -20.07
C LEU A 270 3.10 -8.63 -19.85
N GLY A 271 4.16 -8.94 -20.61
CA GLY A 271 5.44 -8.23 -20.52
C GLY A 271 5.32 -6.72 -20.72
N PRO A 272 4.80 -6.22 -21.85
CA PRO A 272 4.56 -4.80 -22.06
C PRO A 272 3.64 -4.16 -21.02
N ALA A 273 2.67 -4.90 -20.47
CA ALA A 273 1.78 -4.40 -19.42
C ALA A 273 2.52 -4.26 -18.09
N ARG A 274 3.38 -5.22 -17.73
CA ARG A 274 4.28 -5.13 -16.58
C ARG A 274 5.21 -3.91 -16.69
N ASP A 275 5.84 -3.72 -17.84
CA ASP A 275 6.76 -2.62 -18.10
C ASP A 275 6.05 -1.25 -17.98
N ALA A 276 4.79 -1.16 -18.45
CA ALA A 276 3.97 0.04 -18.32
C ALA A 276 3.62 0.34 -16.86
N VAL A 277 3.27 -0.67 -16.05
CA VAL A 277 3.03 -0.52 -14.61
C VAL A 277 4.31 -0.10 -13.89
N SER A 278 5.46 -0.72 -14.20
CA SER A 278 6.76 -0.36 -13.64
C SER A 278 7.09 1.12 -13.89
N ALA A 279 6.94 1.58 -15.13
CA ALA A 279 7.21 2.99 -15.49
C ALA A 279 6.30 3.96 -14.73
N GLU A 280 4.99 3.68 -14.65
CA GLU A 280 4.04 4.56 -13.96
C GLU A 280 4.22 4.52 -12.44
N ALA A 281 4.46 3.35 -11.84
CA ALA A 281 4.73 3.23 -10.42
C ALA A 281 6.04 3.97 -10.03
N ALA A 282 7.10 3.87 -10.84
CA ALA A 282 8.33 4.64 -10.63
C ALA A 282 8.10 6.15 -10.70
N ARG A 283 7.26 6.62 -11.63
CA ARG A 283 6.86 8.02 -11.72
C ARG A 283 6.13 8.47 -10.46
N LEU A 284 5.18 7.66 -9.98
CA LEU A 284 4.42 7.95 -8.76
C LEU A 284 5.31 7.95 -7.51
N LEU A 285 6.24 6.99 -7.39
CA LEU A 285 7.19 6.98 -6.27
C LEU A 285 8.03 8.26 -6.22
N ARG A 286 8.56 8.73 -7.36
CA ARG A 286 9.29 10.01 -7.44
C ARG A 286 8.40 11.20 -7.07
N LEU A 287 7.15 11.22 -7.53
CA LEU A 287 6.19 12.27 -7.17
C LEU A 287 5.99 12.36 -5.65
N LEU A 288 5.82 11.21 -4.99
CA LEU A 288 5.55 11.12 -3.56
C LEU A 288 6.79 11.41 -2.70
N SER A 289 7.99 11.07 -3.20
CA SER A 289 9.26 11.34 -2.49
C SER A 289 9.62 12.83 -2.44
N GLY A 290 8.91 13.67 -3.18
CA GLY A 290 9.21 15.10 -3.28
C GLY A 290 10.42 15.40 -4.19
N PRO A 291 10.77 16.65 -4.37
CA PRO A 291 11.91 17.09 -5.17
C PRO A 291 13.24 16.76 -4.51
#